data_bc2ebee50a89eb14fbddb8a2ef1dda4a
#
_entry.id   bc2ebee50a89eb14fbddb8a2ef1dda4a
#
_cell.length_a   1.000
_cell.length_b   1.000
_cell.length_c   1.000
_cell.angle_alpha   90.00
_cell.angle_beta   90.00
_cell.angle_gamma   90.00
#
_symmetry.space_group_name_H-M   'P 1'
#
loop_
_entity.id
_entity.type
_entity.pdbx_description
1 polymer ?
#
loop_
_entity_poly.entity_id
_entity_poly.type
_entity_poly.pdbx_seq_one_letter_code
_entity_poly.pdbx_strand_id
1 'polypeptide(L)'
;PVPQPPKIQQLDWLGSVQPLVNQMLKADGVNPGSVLLLDSVKNNTNGALQTAKATSALHKALASNQTFSIVPEAQLVSAKQTLGLSADDSLGSRSKAIGLARIVSAQYVLYSDVSGDVKSPTLDMQLMLVQTGEIVWSGNGTVKH
;
A
#
# COMPACT_ATOMS: atom_id res chain seq x y z
N PRO A 1 -23.49 6.67 -33.41
CA PRO A 1 -22.93 6.15 -32.17
C PRO A 1 -22.17 7.22 -31.40
N VAL A 2 -22.44 7.29 -30.12
CA VAL A 2 -21.77 8.24 -29.26
C VAL A 2 -20.34 7.76 -29.03
N PRO A 3 -19.33 8.61 -29.27
CA PRO A 3 -17.95 8.21 -28.94
C PRO A 3 -17.82 7.90 -27.45
N GLN A 4 -17.29 6.76 -27.14
CA GLN A 4 -17.04 6.42 -25.75
C GLN A 4 -15.82 7.20 -25.24
N PRO A 5 -15.85 7.70 -24.01
CA PRO A 5 -14.66 8.32 -23.43
C PRO A 5 -13.53 7.29 -23.32
N PRO A 6 -12.26 7.74 -23.35
CA PRO A 6 -11.14 6.81 -23.16
C PRO A 6 -11.35 6.00 -21.89
N LYS A 7 -11.27 4.69 -22.00
CA LYS A 7 -11.40 3.82 -20.85
C LYS A 7 -10.11 3.85 -20.05
N ILE A 8 -10.22 4.19 -18.76
CA ILE A 8 -9.15 3.92 -17.83
C ILE A 8 -9.01 2.41 -17.75
N GLN A 9 -7.78 1.90 -17.78
CA GLN A 9 -7.54 0.48 -17.70
C GLN A 9 -8.17 -0.09 -16.43
N GLN A 10 -9.07 -1.06 -16.62
CA GLN A 10 -9.67 -1.77 -15.50
C GLN A 10 -8.76 -2.94 -15.13
N LEU A 11 -8.04 -2.77 -14.05
CA LEU A 11 -7.11 -3.78 -13.56
C LEU A 11 -7.74 -4.52 -12.39
N ASP A 12 -7.43 -5.81 -12.28
CA ASP A 12 -7.86 -6.62 -11.15
C ASP A 12 -6.89 -6.42 -9.98
N TRP A 13 -7.09 -5.32 -9.26
CA TRP A 13 -6.21 -4.97 -8.14
C TRP A 13 -6.27 -6.01 -7.02
N LEU A 14 -7.47 -6.44 -6.65
CA LEU A 14 -7.63 -7.41 -5.57
C LEU A 14 -6.97 -8.73 -5.90
N GLY A 15 -7.19 -9.25 -7.12
CA GLY A 15 -6.56 -10.49 -7.57
C GLY A 15 -5.06 -10.38 -7.73
N SER A 16 -4.55 -9.17 -7.95
CA SER A 16 -3.11 -8.92 -8.09
C SER A 16 -2.40 -8.78 -6.74
N VAL A 17 -3.04 -8.12 -5.77
CA VAL A 17 -2.43 -7.91 -4.44
C VAL A 17 -2.58 -9.13 -3.54
N GLN A 18 -3.61 -9.94 -3.73
CA GLN A 18 -3.91 -11.08 -2.86
C GLN A 18 -2.74 -12.07 -2.74
N PRO A 19 -2.12 -12.52 -3.86
CA PRO A 19 -0.97 -13.43 -3.76
C PRO A 19 0.20 -12.82 -3.01
N LEU A 20 0.46 -11.53 -3.22
CA LEU A 20 1.55 -10.83 -2.56
C LEU A 20 1.29 -10.68 -1.06
N VAL A 21 0.06 -10.35 -0.69
CA VAL A 21 -0.35 -10.28 0.72
C VAL A 21 -0.19 -11.66 1.38
N ASN A 22 -0.61 -12.73 0.71
CA ASN A 22 -0.46 -14.09 1.24
C ASN A 22 1.02 -14.45 1.47
N GLN A 23 1.91 -14.07 0.55
CA GLN A 23 3.35 -14.27 0.73
C GLN A 23 3.89 -13.47 1.91
N MET A 24 3.45 -12.22 2.04
CA MET A 24 3.87 -11.35 3.13
C MET A 24 3.49 -11.92 4.49
N LEU A 25 2.29 -12.46 4.63
CA LEU A 25 1.80 -13.03 5.88
C LEU A 25 2.56 -14.29 6.30
N LYS A 26 3.25 -14.93 5.36
CA LYS A 26 4.06 -16.12 5.62
C LYS A 26 5.55 -15.79 5.81
N ALA A 27 5.93 -14.53 5.65
CA ALA A 27 7.34 -14.13 5.73
C ALA A 27 7.85 -14.20 7.17
N ASP A 28 9.12 -14.53 7.32
CA ASP A 28 9.79 -14.49 8.62
C ASP A 28 9.88 -13.03 9.09
N GLY A 29 9.69 -12.81 10.38
CA GLY A 29 9.73 -11.47 10.96
C GLY A 29 8.39 -10.75 10.97
N VAL A 30 7.34 -11.35 10.43
CA VAL A 30 5.98 -10.82 10.48
C VAL A 30 5.24 -11.41 11.68
N ASN A 31 4.82 -10.54 12.60
CA ASN A 31 4.13 -10.98 13.82
C ASN A 31 2.62 -10.73 13.69
N PRO A 32 1.79 -11.79 13.79
CA PRO A 32 0.34 -11.63 13.76
C PRO A 32 -0.16 -10.74 14.91
N GLY A 33 -1.21 -9.99 14.66
CA GLY A 33 -1.79 -9.08 15.64
C GLY A 33 -1.13 -7.71 15.73
N SER A 34 -0.10 -7.47 14.91
CA SER A 34 0.59 -6.18 14.88
C SER A 34 -0.23 -5.13 14.14
N VAL A 35 0.00 -3.86 14.48
CA VAL A 35 -0.63 -2.73 13.79
C VAL A 35 0.17 -2.39 12.54
N LEU A 36 -0.51 -2.29 11.41
CA LEU A 36 0.07 -2.00 10.11
C LEU A 36 -0.36 -0.62 9.62
N LEU A 37 0.61 0.20 9.25
CA LEU A 37 0.37 1.46 8.56
C LEU A 37 0.46 1.19 7.06
N LEU A 38 -0.64 1.41 6.35
CA LEU A 38 -0.71 1.19 4.90
C LEU A 38 -0.50 2.52 4.18
N ASP A 39 0.58 2.62 3.41
CA ASP A 39 0.81 3.76 2.54
C ASP A 39 0.00 3.62 1.25
N SER A 40 -0.40 4.75 0.68
CA SER A 40 -1.12 4.75 -0.59
C SER A 40 -0.26 4.20 -1.71
N VAL A 41 -0.88 3.47 -2.63
CA VAL A 41 -0.19 2.95 -3.82
C VAL A 41 0.24 4.13 -4.70
N LYS A 42 1.51 4.16 -5.07
CA LYS A 42 2.08 5.22 -5.93
C LYS A 42 2.07 4.79 -7.37
N ASN A 43 1.73 5.73 -8.24
CA ASN A 43 1.73 5.49 -9.69
C ASN A 43 3.04 6.00 -10.31
N ASN A 44 3.93 5.07 -10.62
CA ASN A 44 5.19 5.34 -11.33
C ASN A 44 5.15 4.80 -12.77
N THR A 45 3.96 4.59 -13.32
CA THR A 45 3.79 4.13 -14.68
C THR A 45 3.82 5.29 -15.67
N ASN A 46 3.77 4.94 -16.97
CA ASN A 46 3.77 5.91 -18.07
C ASN A 46 2.39 6.51 -18.36
N GLY A 47 1.38 6.24 -17.53
CA GLY A 47 0.03 6.74 -17.74
C GLY A 47 -0.77 6.89 -16.46
N ALA A 48 -2.07 7.18 -16.60
CA ALA A 48 -2.95 7.35 -15.46
C ALA A 48 -3.50 6.02 -14.98
N LEU A 49 -3.50 5.82 -13.66
CA LEU A 49 -4.09 4.64 -13.01
C LEU A 49 -4.94 5.06 -11.83
N GLN A 50 -5.92 4.22 -11.49
CA GLN A 50 -6.79 4.44 -10.34
C GLN A 50 -6.12 3.88 -9.08
N THR A 51 -5.11 4.58 -8.57
CA THR A 51 -4.36 4.14 -7.40
C THR A 51 -5.21 4.06 -6.13
N ALA A 52 -6.28 4.85 -6.06
CA ALA A 52 -7.24 4.75 -4.95
C ALA A 52 -7.91 3.39 -4.90
N LYS A 53 -8.24 2.81 -6.06
CA LYS A 53 -8.79 1.46 -6.14
C LYS A 53 -7.76 0.41 -5.74
N ALA A 54 -6.50 0.61 -6.14
CA ALA A 54 -5.41 -0.28 -5.74
C ALA A 54 -5.22 -0.27 -4.23
N THR A 55 -5.21 0.91 -3.62
CA THR A 55 -5.08 1.07 -2.17
C THR A 55 -6.26 0.41 -1.44
N SER A 56 -7.47 0.62 -1.95
CA SER A 56 -8.68 0.01 -1.38
C SER A 56 -8.65 -1.52 -1.47
N ALA A 57 -8.19 -2.06 -2.60
CA ALA A 57 -8.06 -3.51 -2.78
C ALA A 57 -7.04 -4.10 -1.80
N LEU A 58 -5.92 -3.41 -1.62
CA LEU A 58 -4.88 -3.82 -0.67
C LEU A 58 -5.42 -3.82 0.77
N HIS A 59 -6.16 -2.78 1.13
CA HIS A 59 -6.80 -2.68 2.43
C HIS A 59 -7.77 -3.86 2.66
N LYS A 60 -8.59 -4.19 1.66
CA LYS A 60 -9.53 -5.31 1.74
C LYS A 60 -8.81 -6.65 1.89
N ALA A 61 -7.74 -6.85 1.13
CA ALA A 61 -6.96 -8.09 1.20
C ALA A 61 -6.34 -8.28 2.59
N LEU A 62 -5.82 -7.22 3.18
CA LEU A 62 -5.24 -7.26 4.51
C LEU A 62 -6.32 -7.46 5.59
N ALA A 63 -7.45 -6.77 5.46
CA ALA A 63 -8.54 -6.87 6.42
C ALA A 63 -9.17 -8.26 6.44
N SER A 64 -9.28 -8.93 5.27
CA SER A 64 -9.87 -10.26 5.21
C SER A 64 -9.00 -11.32 5.87
N ASN A 65 -7.70 -11.14 5.95
CA ASN A 65 -6.79 -12.10 6.59
C ASN A 65 -6.71 -11.93 8.11
N GLN A 66 -7.12 -10.78 8.64
CA GLN A 66 -7.14 -10.48 10.08
C GLN A 66 -5.78 -10.66 10.79
N THR A 67 -4.70 -10.74 10.04
CA THR A 67 -3.36 -10.90 10.62
C THR A 67 -2.86 -9.59 11.20
N PHE A 68 -3.17 -8.48 10.52
CA PHE A 68 -2.78 -7.14 10.96
C PHE A 68 -4.00 -6.32 11.34
N SER A 69 -3.83 -5.44 12.34
CA SER A 69 -4.75 -4.34 12.58
C SER A 69 -4.32 -3.16 11.72
N ILE A 70 -5.13 -2.79 10.73
CA ILE A 70 -4.79 -1.70 9.81
C ILE A 70 -5.21 -0.37 10.43
N VAL A 71 -4.31 0.63 10.37
CA VAL A 71 -4.60 1.97 10.88
C VAL A 71 -5.77 2.58 10.08
N PRO A 72 -6.87 3.00 10.73
CA PRO A 72 -7.98 3.63 10.02
C PRO A 72 -7.54 4.93 9.33
N GLU A 73 -8.13 5.22 8.19
CA GLU A 73 -7.80 6.41 7.41
C GLU A 73 -7.96 7.70 8.21
N ALA A 74 -9.03 7.80 9.00
CA ALA A 74 -9.27 8.98 9.84
C ALA A 74 -8.13 9.21 10.84
N GLN A 75 -7.64 8.14 11.45
CA GLN A 75 -6.51 8.20 12.38
C GLN A 75 -5.22 8.59 11.65
N LEU A 76 -5.03 8.07 10.45
CA LEU A 76 -3.87 8.38 9.61
C LEU A 76 -3.85 9.87 9.24
N VAL A 77 -4.99 10.43 8.84
CA VAL A 77 -5.12 11.85 8.50
C VAL A 77 -4.78 12.73 9.71
N SER A 78 -5.31 12.39 10.88
CA SER A 78 -5.02 13.13 12.12
C SER A 78 -3.54 13.08 12.45
N ALA A 79 -2.91 11.93 12.30
CA ALA A 79 -1.47 11.78 12.57
C ALA A 79 -0.62 12.59 11.59
N LYS A 80 -1.00 12.62 10.32
CA LYS A 80 -0.33 13.45 9.31
C LYS A 80 -0.41 14.93 9.67
N GLN A 81 -1.57 15.39 10.13
CA GLN A 81 -1.75 16.78 10.58
C GLN A 81 -0.82 17.09 11.76
N THR A 82 -0.69 16.17 12.71
CA THR A 82 0.19 16.33 13.87
C THR A 82 1.64 16.54 13.44
N LEU A 83 2.07 15.88 12.36
CA LEU A 83 3.42 16.04 11.82
C LEU A 83 3.56 17.21 10.86
N GLY A 84 2.49 17.98 10.62
CA GLY A 84 2.50 19.07 9.65
C GLY A 84 2.46 18.62 8.21
N LEU A 85 2.02 17.39 7.95
CA LEU A 85 1.89 16.83 6.60
C LEU A 85 0.46 17.02 6.10
N SER A 86 0.30 17.18 4.78
CA SER A 86 -1.04 17.20 4.20
C SER A 86 -1.59 15.78 4.12
N ALA A 87 -2.92 15.65 4.04
CA ALA A 87 -3.57 14.35 3.93
C ALA A 87 -3.14 13.58 2.68
N ASP A 88 -2.74 14.30 1.63
CA ASP A 88 -2.32 13.72 0.36
C ASP A 88 -0.82 13.41 0.30
N ASP A 89 -0.06 13.78 1.32
CA ASP A 89 1.37 13.51 1.35
C ASP A 89 1.63 12.01 1.36
N SER A 90 2.47 11.56 0.45
CA SER A 90 2.94 10.19 0.45
C SER A 90 4.07 10.01 1.47
N LEU A 91 4.19 8.80 1.99
CA LEU A 91 5.25 8.45 2.95
C LEU A 91 6.55 8.12 2.20
N GLY A 92 6.97 9.02 1.31
CA GLY A 92 8.11 8.80 0.43
C GLY A 92 9.44 8.68 1.14
N SER A 93 9.58 9.25 2.34
CA SER A 93 10.79 9.09 3.13
C SER A 93 10.55 8.13 4.28
N ARG A 94 11.56 7.34 4.57
CA ARG A 94 11.52 6.38 5.69
C ARG A 94 11.32 7.11 7.02
N SER A 95 11.94 8.27 7.20
CA SER A 95 11.81 9.06 8.42
C SER A 95 10.38 9.53 8.67
N LYS A 96 9.68 9.98 7.62
CA LYS A 96 8.27 10.38 7.72
C LYS A 96 7.40 9.20 8.09
N ALA A 97 7.63 8.05 7.44
CA ALA A 97 6.86 6.84 7.69
C ALA A 97 7.03 6.36 9.13
N ILE A 98 8.27 6.35 9.63
CA ILE A 98 8.55 5.93 11.01
C ILE A 98 7.91 6.89 12.02
N GLY A 99 8.03 8.20 11.79
CA GLY A 99 7.41 9.21 12.66
C GLY A 99 5.91 9.05 12.73
N LEU A 100 5.27 8.85 11.58
CA LEU A 100 3.83 8.67 11.49
C LEU A 100 3.40 7.35 12.15
N ALA A 101 4.14 6.27 11.92
CA ALA A 101 3.86 4.97 12.50
C ALA A 101 3.93 4.99 14.03
N ARG A 102 4.86 5.75 14.59
CA ARG A 102 4.96 5.90 16.05
C ARG A 102 3.75 6.60 16.63
N ILE A 103 3.21 7.61 15.95
CA ILE A 103 2.03 8.34 16.40
C ILE A 103 0.81 7.42 16.46
N VAL A 104 0.65 6.55 15.47
CA VAL A 104 -0.49 5.61 15.39
C VAL A 104 -0.19 4.25 16.02
N SER A 105 0.97 4.10 16.64
CA SER A 105 1.42 2.86 17.29
C SER A 105 1.51 1.68 16.35
N ALA A 106 1.90 1.92 15.11
CA ALA A 106 2.10 0.87 14.12
C ALA A 106 3.48 0.23 14.27
N GLN A 107 3.54 -1.10 14.13
CA GLN A 107 4.79 -1.86 14.15
C GLN A 107 5.39 -2.02 12.76
N TYR A 108 4.55 -1.96 11.72
CA TYR A 108 4.97 -2.15 10.33
C TYR A 108 4.40 -1.06 9.44
N VAL A 109 5.12 -0.74 8.37
CA VAL A 109 4.64 0.12 7.28
C VAL A 109 4.72 -0.67 5.99
N LEU A 110 3.63 -0.70 5.24
CA LEU A 110 3.58 -1.34 3.94
C LEU A 110 3.64 -0.28 2.84
N TYR A 111 4.70 -0.35 2.04
CA TYR A 111 4.87 0.48 0.85
C TYR A 111 4.43 -0.28 -0.38
N SER A 112 3.77 0.40 -1.30
CA SER A 112 3.34 -0.18 -2.56
C SER A 112 3.50 0.83 -3.67
N ASP A 113 4.02 0.40 -4.83
CA ASP A 113 4.05 1.22 -6.02
C ASP A 113 3.81 0.37 -7.27
N VAL A 114 3.41 1.03 -8.33
CA VAL A 114 3.25 0.42 -9.64
C VAL A 114 4.13 1.15 -10.63
N SER A 115 4.80 0.40 -11.51
CA SER A 115 5.75 0.94 -12.46
C SER A 115 5.60 0.26 -13.82
N GLY A 116 6.26 0.82 -14.83
CA GLY A 116 6.27 0.28 -16.18
C GLY A 116 5.11 0.78 -17.03
N ASP A 117 4.60 -0.10 -17.89
CA ASP A 117 3.52 0.24 -18.80
C ASP A 117 2.16 0.17 -18.10
N VAL A 118 1.35 1.20 -18.28
CA VAL A 118 0.01 1.27 -17.66
C VAL A 118 -0.89 0.10 -18.11
N LYS A 119 -0.62 -0.52 -19.26
CA LYS A 119 -1.38 -1.68 -19.75
C LYS A 119 -1.02 -2.97 -19.03
N SER A 120 0.20 -3.07 -18.50
CA SER A 120 0.71 -4.24 -17.78
C SER A 120 1.67 -3.78 -16.69
N PRO A 121 1.18 -3.03 -15.69
CA PRO A 121 2.07 -2.48 -14.68
C PRO A 121 2.60 -3.58 -13.76
N THR A 122 3.77 -3.33 -13.21
CA THR A 122 4.35 -4.17 -12.16
C THR A 122 4.05 -3.55 -10.82
N LEU A 123 3.49 -4.35 -9.93
CA LEU A 123 3.22 -3.94 -8.55
C LEU A 123 4.39 -4.39 -7.67
N ASP A 124 5.01 -3.45 -6.99
CA ASP A 124 6.07 -3.71 -6.01
C ASP A 124 5.55 -3.38 -4.62
N MET A 125 5.82 -4.28 -3.67
CA MET A 125 5.42 -4.09 -2.28
C MET A 125 6.61 -4.37 -1.37
N GLN A 126 6.74 -3.58 -0.31
CA GLN A 126 7.78 -3.73 0.70
C GLN A 126 7.18 -3.52 2.08
N LEU A 127 7.51 -4.42 3.01
CA LEU A 127 7.07 -4.32 4.40
C LEU A 127 8.27 -3.92 5.26
N MET A 128 8.15 -2.79 5.96
CA MET A 128 9.19 -2.26 6.83
C MET A 128 8.82 -2.47 8.29
N LEU A 129 9.78 -2.94 9.09
CA LEU A 129 9.64 -2.99 10.54
C LEU A 129 10.00 -1.62 11.12
N VAL A 130 9.07 -0.98 11.82
CA VAL A 130 9.24 0.40 12.32
C VAL A 130 10.37 0.48 13.36
N GLN A 131 10.50 -0.54 14.19
CA GLN A 131 11.48 -0.55 15.29
C GLN A 131 12.91 -0.40 14.79
N THR A 132 13.24 -1.05 13.67
CA THR A 132 14.61 -1.07 13.11
C THR A 132 14.74 -0.27 11.82
N GLY A 133 13.62 0.02 11.14
CA GLY A 133 13.64 0.62 9.83
C GLY A 133 14.05 -0.31 8.71
N GLU A 134 14.13 -1.61 8.98
CA GLU A 134 14.53 -2.62 8.01
C GLU A 134 13.34 -3.13 7.20
N ILE A 135 13.59 -3.43 5.91
CA ILE A 135 12.62 -4.10 5.08
C ILE A 135 12.68 -5.60 5.41
N VAL A 136 11.61 -6.12 5.99
CA VAL A 136 11.53 -7.51 6.42
C VAL A 136 10.91 -8.41 5.36
N TRP A 137 10.24 -7.84 4.38
CA TRP A 137 9.66 -8.57 3.25
C TRP A 137 9.55 -7.66 2.04
N SER A 138 9.75 -8.20 0.86
CA SER A 138 9.47 -7.52 -0.39
C SER A 138 8.96 -8.52 -1.43
N GLY A 139 8.12 -8.05 -2.33
CA GLY A 139 7.59 -8.88 -3.39
C GLY A 139 7.10 -8.04 -4.54
N ASN A 140 6.97 -8.66 -5.71
CA ASN A 140 6.43 -7.99 -6.88
C ASN A 140 5.64 -8.97 -7.75
N GLY A 141 4.84 -8.42 -8.62
CA GLY A 141 4.05 -9.19 -9.57
C GLY A 141 3.42 -8.29 -10.60
N THR A 142 3.05 -8.88 -11.74
CA THR A 142 2.34 -8.16 -12.80
C THR A 142 0.88 -7.98 -12.39
N VAL A 143 0.36 -6.77 -12.55
CA VAL A 143 -1.05 -6.50 -12.26
C VAL A 143 -1.90 -7.12 -13.37
N LYS A 144 -2.93 -7.87 -12.97
CA LYS A 144 -3.82 -8.58 -13.87
C LYS A 144 -4.94 -7.68 -14.38
N HIS A 145 -5.48 -8.03 -15.52
CA HIS A 145 -6.64 -7.36 -16.10
C HIS A 145 -7.95 -8.00 -15.66
#